data_c16d1b65b4ca3069175123b1ca3561d9
#
_entry.id   c16d1b65b4ca3069175123b1ca3561d9
#
_cell.length_a   1.000
_cell.length_b   1.000
_cell.length_c   1.000
_cell.angle_alpha   90.00
_cell.angle_beta   90.00
_cell.angle_gamma   90.00
#
_symmetry.space_group_name_H-M   'P 1'
#
loop_
_entity.id
_entity.type
_entity.pdbx_description
1 polymer ?
#
loop_
_entity_poly.entity_id
_entity_poly.type
_entity_poly.pdbx_seq_one_letter_code
_entity_poly.pdbx_strand_id
1 'polypeptide(L)'
;MKKNILFIMADQLRYDYLGCNGHPSIQTPNIDALAARGVNFTNAFCQSAVCGPSRMSFYTGRYVFTHGGTWNNIPIRVDENTMGDFLRPLGYRVGLVGKTHFQRDLEGMKKLGISPDSDLGVLISESGFEPWERDDGLHPDQSVSPDLAYNMYLREMGYEGENPWHSIANSALGDHGELLTGWAMRNVDRPARVDKAHSETAYMTDRAIEVIKNLEDEAWCLHVSYIKPHWPYMAPDPYHKMYSKDDILPPIRCDEEIKTRHSVVDAYAKHEESINFSKDACRERVIPSYMGLISELDANIGRLIKFLENEGKIDDTIIVLTSDHGDYLGDHWLGEKELFYESAIRIPMIIIDPGHEASPTRGTSIDEFVESIDLIPTFLEMAGSPHNHDHILEGRSLLPLLHNNLEHSWRDATFCEMDYCIRHARNTLGRAVDKCRAYMVREKKWKYAYFNGFHPQLFDLENDPKELNDLGKDPKYSETRERLFRKLFEWISERQIRKTISKDVIAERTGSSKKRGYLFGVW
;
A
#
# COMPACT_ATOMS: atom_id res chain seq x y z
N MET A 1 -9.17 -8.15 27.90
CA MET A 1 -7.96 -7.31 27.63
C MET A 1 -8.10 -6.71 26.24
N LYS A 2 -7.45 -5.58 25.96
CA LYS A 2 -7.38 -5.05 24.60
C LYS A 2 -6.47 -5.93 23.76
N LYS A 3 -6.88 -6.25 22.53
CA LYS A 3 -6.03 -6.99 21.60
C LYS A 3 -4.94 -6.06 21.04
N ASN A 4 -3.74 -6.57 20.84
CA ASN A 4 -2.70 -5.87 20.09
C ASN A 4 -3.02 -5.87 18.60
N ILE A 5 -2.37 -5.00 17.85
CA ILE A 5 -2.53 -4.90 16.39
C ILE A 5 -1.13 -4.99 15.75
N LEU A 6 -0.89 -6.04 14.98
CA LEU A 6 0.29 -6.18 14.14
C LEU A 6 -0.11 -5.89 12.68
N PHE A 7 0.27 -4.73 12.19
CA PHE A 7 -0.01 -4.29 10.83
C PHE A 7 1.24 -4.45 9.95
N ILE A 8 1.29 -5.53 9.16
CA ILE A 8 2.40 -5.88 8.27
C ILE A 8 2.07 -5.37 6.86
N MET A 9 2.97 -4.59 6.29
CA MET A 9 2.90 -4.12 4.91
C MET A 9 4.20 -4.46 4.17
N ALA A 10 4.09 -5.00 2.97
CA ALA A 10 5.21 -5.19 2.05
C ALA A 10 5.10 -4.19 0.90
N ASP A 11 6.18 -3.49 0.56
CA ASP A 11 6.18 -2.53 -0.53
C ASP A 11 6.18 -3.24 -1.89
N GLN A 12 5.22 -2.91 -2.75
CA GLN A 12 5.18 -3.36 -4.15
C GLN A 12 4.95 -4.88 -4.31
N LEU A 13 4.27 -5.52 -3.32
CA LEU A 13 3.94 -6.95 -3.39
C LEU A 13 2.67 -7.17 -4.20
N ARG A 14 2.78 -7.86 -5.32
CA ARG A 14 1.64 -8.24 -6.18
C ARG A 14 0.74 -9.25 -5.49
N TYR A 15 -0.57 -9.07 -5.69
CA TYR A 15 -1.60 -10.01 -5.22
C TYR A 15 -1.36 -11.45 -5.67
N ASP A 16 -1.05 -11.65 -6.95
CA ASP A 16 -0.91 -12.96 -7.62
C ASP A 16 0.47 -13.62 -7.43
N TYR A 17 1.37 -13.02 -6.64
CA TYR A 17 2.67 -13.59 -6.28
C TYR A 17 2.68 -14.15 -4.85
N LEU A 18 1.59 -14.81 -4.44
CA LEU A 18 1.46 -15.55 -3.18
C LEU A 18 0.86 -16.93 -3.45
N GLY A 19 1.28 -17.96 -2.70
CA GLY A 19 0.76 -19.32 -2.81
C GLY A 19 -0.74 -19.38 -2.51
N CYS A 20 -1.20 -18.74 -1.44
CA CYS A 20 -2.62 -18.65 -1.07
C CYS A 20 -3.50 -17.92 -2.11
N ASN A 21 -2.90 -17.18 -3.04
CA ASN A 21 -3.58 -16.52 -4.16
C ASN A 21 -3.41 -17.25 -5.50
N GLY A 22 -2.83 -18.46 -5.46
CA GLY A 22 -2.80 -19.37 -6.61
C GLY A 22 -1.56 -19.29 -7.50
N HIS A 23 -0.46 -18.64 -7.06
CA HIS A 23 0.79 -18.70 -7.82
C HIS A 23 1.34 -20.12 -7.83
N PRO A 24 1.65 -20.69 -9.01
CA PRO A 24 1.94 -22.13 -9.12
C PRO A 24 3.31 -22.55 -8.53
N SER A 25 4.28 -21.66 -8.47
CA SER A 25 5.67 -22.00 -8.14
C SER A 25 6.21 -21.28 -6.89
N ILE A 26 5.65 -20.14 -6.50
CA ILE A 26 6.20 -19.34 -5.40
C ILE A 26 6.04 -20.06 -4.05
N GLN A 27 7.05 -19.93 -3.19
CA GLN A 27 7.04 -20.52 -1.86
C GLN A 27 6.82 -19.42 -0.81
N THR A 28 5.59 -19.38 -0.28
CA THR A 28 5.16 -18.44 0.77
C THR A 28 4.45 -19.17 1.91
N PRO A 29 5.05 -20.24 2.48
CA PRO A 29 4.35 -21.12 3.43
C PRO A 29 3.89 -20.42 4.71
N ASN A 30 4.61 -19.39 5.16
CA ASN A 30 4.24 -18.64 6.36
C ASN A 30 3.06 -17.69 6.11
N ILE A 31 3.05 -17.01 4.97
CA ILE A 31 1.92 -16.16 4.54
C ILE A 31 0.69 -17.04 4.25
N ASP A 32 0.88 -18.18 3.61
CA ASP A 32 -0.19 -19.15 3.34
C ASP A 32 -0.80 -19.70 4.64
N ALA A 33 0.04 -19.92 5.67
CA ALA A 33 -0.42 -20.30 7.01
C ALA A 33 -1.22 -19.18 7.71
N LEU A 34 -0.85 -17.91 7.49
CA LEU A 34 -1.66 -16.78 7.97
C LEU A 34 -3.03 -16.74 7.28
N ALA A 35 -3.08 -16.93 5.96
CA ALA A 35 -4.34 -17.02 5.22
C ALA A 35 -5.23 -18.18 5.72
N ALA A 36 -4.64 -19.33 6.05
CA ALA A 36 -5.36 -20.46 6.62
C ALA A 36 -5.90 -20.23 8.06
N ARG A 37 -5.36 -19.25 8.78
CA ARG A 37 -5.79 -18.87 10.16
C ARG A 37 -6.72 -17.66 10.19
N GLY A 38 -6.78 -16.88 9.12
CA GLY A 38 -7.57 -15.66 9.00
C GLY A 38 -8.53 -15.71 7.83
N VAL A 39 -8.84 -14.53 7.32
CA VAL A 39 -9.60 -14.30 6.09
C VAL A 39 -8.67 -13.74 5.03
N ASN A 40 -8.69 -14.35 3.85
CA ASN A 40 -8.00 -13.85 2.65
C ASN A 40 -9.00 -13.08 1.77
N PHE A 41 -8.88 -11.74 1.70
CA PHE A 41 -9.72 -10.91 0.84
C PHE A 41 -9.18 -10.92 -0.59
N THR A 42 -9.93 -11.52 -1.51
CA THR A 42 -9.49 -11.70 -2.89
C THR A 42 -9.72 -10.47 -3.77
N ASN A 43 -10.51 -9.50 -3.32
CA ASN A 43 -10.80 -8.25 -4.02
C ASN A 43 -10.47 -7.04 -3.13
N ALA A 44 -9.21 -6.95 -2.67
CA ALA A 44 -8.70 -5.80 -1.94
C ALA A 44 -7.97 -4.82 -2.88
N PHE A 45 -8.22 -3.53 -2.71
CA PHE A 45 -7.70 -2.47 -3.60
C PHE A 45 -7.08 -1.33 -2.81
N CYS A 46 -5.94 -0.83 -3.31
CA CYS A 46 -5.35 0.41 -2.83
C CYS A 46 -6.02 1.63 -3.50
N GLN A 47 -5.96 2.78 -2.86
CA GLN A 47 -6.56 4.02 -3.37
C GLN A 47 -5.66 4.78 -4.34
N SER A 48 -4.40 4.36 -4.46
CA SER A 48 -3.44 4.81 -5.47
C SER A 48 -2.36 3.75 -5.65
N ALA A 49 -1.92 3.51 -6.88
CA ALA A 49 -0.79 2.62 -7.16
C ALA A 49 0.56 3.38 -7.07
N VAL A 50 0.72 4.23 -6.04
CA VAL A 50 1.96 4.96 -5.72
C VAL A 50 2.18 4.89 -4.20
N CYS A 51 3.40 4.58 -3.75
CA CYS A 51 3.68 4.29 -2.33
C CYS A 51 3.16 5.38 -1.38
N GLY A 52 3.57 6.64 -1.54
CA GLY A 52 3.18 7.74 -0.65
C GLY A 52 1.66 7.92 -0.56
N PRO A 53 0.94 8.20 -1.68
CA PRO A 53 -0.51 8.36 -1.68
C PRO A 53 -1.25 7.14 -1.13
N SER A 54 -0.86 5.93 -1.51
CA SER A 54 -1.47 4.71 -0.98
C SER A 54 -1.30 4.60 0.53
N ARG A 55 -0.07 4.76 1.04
CA ARG A 55 0.24 4.70 2.47
C ARG A 55 -0.52 5.77 3.26
N MET A 56 -0.63 6.99 2.72
CA MET A 56 -1.44 8.04 3.35
C MET A 56 -2.92 7.65 3.43
N SER A 57 -3.46 6.96 2.42
CA SER A 57 -4.83 6.43 2.49
C SER A 57 -4.98 5.38 3.60
N PHE A 58 -4.03 4.44 3.76
CA PHE A 58 -3.99 3.50 4.89
C PHE A 58 -3.93 4.21 6.24
N TYR A 59 -3.10 5.27 6.35
CA TYR A 59 -2.82 5.93 7.63
C TYR A 59 -3.89 6.94 8.04
N THR A 60 -4.69 7.46 7.10
CA THR A 60 -5.75 8.44 7.37
C THR A 60 -7.16 7.86 7.29
N GLY A 61 -7.35 6.68 6.67
CA GLY A 61 -8.67 6.12 6.36
C GLY A 61 -9.44 6.96 5.32
N ARG A 62 -8.72 7.68 4.44
CA ARG A 62 -9.30 8.62 3.48
C ARG A 62 -8.73 8.44 2.08
N TYR A 63 -9.48 8.85 1.08
CA TYR A 63 -9.04 8.84 -0.31
C TYR A 63 -7.99 9.91 -0.61
N VAL A 64 -7.21 9.70 -1.69
CA VAL A 64 -6.01 10.50 -2.01
C VAL A 64 -6.29 11.99 -2.13
N PHE A 65 -7.31 12.39 -2.91
CA PHE A 65 -7.60 13.82 -3.07
C PHE A 65 -8.34 14.43 -1.87
N THR A 66 -8.75 13.62 -0.91
CA THR A 66 -9.30 14.10 0.35
C THR A 66 -8.18 14.42 1.35
N HIS A 67 -7.19 13.55 1.53
CA HIS A 67 -6.05 13.82 2.41
C HIS A 67 -4.97 14.71 1.77
N GLY A 68 -4.90 14.77 0.43
CA GLY A 68 -4.05 15.71 -0.32
C GLY A 68 -2.60 15.27 -0.56
N GLY A 69 -2.14 14.17 0.00
CA GLY A 69 -0.81 13.58 -0.29
C GLY A 69 -0.84 12.86 -1.65
N THR A 70 -0.82 13.62 -2.75
CA THR A 70 -1.16 13.12 -4.09
C THR A 70 0.01 12.44 -4.81
N TRP A 71 1.22 12.52 -4.26
CA TRP A 71 2.43 11.88 -4.79
C TRP A 71 3.45 11.62 -3.67
N ASN A 72 4.49 10.83 -3.97
CA ASN A 72 5.63 10.66 -3.08
C ASN A 72 6.23 12.03 -2.72
N ASN A 73 6.56 12.23 -1.45
CA ASN A 73 7.11 13.48 -0.92
C ASN A 73 6.19 14.72 -1.03
N ILE A 74 4.89 14.53 -1.30
CA ILE A 74 3.88 15.58 -1.12
C ILE A 74 3.23 15.37 0.26
N PRO A 75 3.45 16.30 1.22
CA PRO A 75 2.95 16.13 2.58
C PRO A 75 1.42 16.22 2.64
N ILE A 76 0.83 15.51 3.59
CA ILE A 76 -0.53 15.82 4.06
C ILE A 76 -0.47 16.98 5.03
N ARG A 77 -1.61 17.63 5.26
CA ARG A 77 -1.68 18.79 6.17
C ARG A 77 -1.45 18.39 7.62
N VAL A 78 -0.87 19.29 8.40
CA VAL A 78 -0.59 19.09 9.85
C VAL A 78 -1.83 18.71 10.65
N ASP A 79 -3.03 19.18 10.24
CA ASP A 79 -4.30 18.89 10.90
C ASP A 79 -5.01 17.62 10.39
N GLU A 80 -4.36 16.82 9.55
CA GLU A 80 -4.95 15.56 9.08
C GLU A 80 -4.82 14.49 10.16
N ASN A 81 -5.95 13.87 10.52
CA ASN A 81 -5.95 12.79 11.50
C ASN A 81 -5.37 11.50 10.90
N THR A 82 -4.54 10.84 11.67
CA THR A 82 -3.87 9.61 11.29
C THR A 82 -4.22 8.45 12.22
N MET A 83 -3.82 7.25 11.88
CA MET A 83 -4.04 6.03 12.69
C MET A 83 -3.64 6.23 14.15
N GLY A 84 -2.53 6.92 14.40
CA GLY A 84 -2.08 7.23 15.75
C GLY A 84 -3.05 8.13 16.51
N ASP A 85 -3.64 9.14 15.85
CA ASP A 85 -4.59 10.06 16.49
C ASP A 85 -5.90 9.38 16.86
N PHE A 86 -6.27 8.34 16.14
CA PHE A 86 -7.45 7.54 16.44
C PHE A 86 -7.21 6.49 17.53
N LEU A 87 -6.05 5.82 17.56
CA LEU A 87 -5.81 4.69 18.46
C LEU A 87 -5.20 5.09 19.80
N ARG A 88 -4.35 6.14 19.88
CA ARG A 88 -3.79 6.61 21.17
C ARG A 88 -4.83 6.99 22.21
N PRO A 89 -5.93 7.73 21.89
CA PRO A 89 -6.98 8.00 22.86
C PRO A 89 -7.65 6.74 23.43
N LEU A 90 -7.57 5.61 22.71
CA LEU A 90 -8.04 4.31 23.19
C LEU A 90 -6.98 3.58 24.03
N GLY A 91 -5.83 4.20 24.31
CA GLY A 91 -4.75 3.66 25.14
C GLY A 91 -3.83 2.68 24.44
N TYR A 92 -3.60 2.85 23.13
CA TYR A 92 -2.59 2.12 22.37
C TYR A 92 -1.29 2.92 22.28
N ARG A 93 -0.15 2.23 22.40
CA ARG A 93 1.10 2.70 21.82
C ARG A 93 1.05 2.44 20.32
N VAL A 94 1.33 3.45 19.50
CA VAL A 94 1.20 3.33 18.04
C VAL A 94 2.54 3.64 17.40
N GLY A 95 3.23 2.61 16.95
CA GLY A 95 4.60 2.74 16.48
C GLY A 95 4.88 2.08 15.14
N LEU A 96 6.04 2.41 14.60
CA LEU A 96 6.52 2.03 13.29
C LEU A 96 7.88 1.35 13.37
N VAL A 97 8.03 0.28 12.61
CA VAL A 97 9.32 -0.27 12.18
C VAL A 97 9.29 -0.37 10.66
N GLY A 98 10.12 0.42 9.97
CA GLY A 98 10.29 0.42 8.52
C GLY A 98 9.80 1.68 7.80
N LYS A 99 9.16 1.51 6.65
CA LYS A 99 8.87 2.56 5.68
C LYS A 99 7.50 3.24 5.91
N THR A 100 7.47 4.57 5.90
CA THR A 100 6.23 5.35 5.76
C THR A 100 6.09 6.05 4.41
N HIS A 101 7.19 6.38 3.78
CA HIS A 101 7.26 7.25 2.59
C HIS A 101 6.53 8.58 2.80
N PHE A 102 6.48 9.04 4.05
CA PHE A 102 5.82 10.27 4.46
C PHE A 102 6.80 11.44 4.40
N GLN A 103 6.30 12.58 3.94
CA GLN A 103 6.99 13.87 4.02
C GLN A 103 6.24 14.79 4.97
N ARG A 104 6.96 15.39 5.91
CA ARG A 104 6.37 16.34 6.88
C ARG A 104 6.05 17.70 6.24
N ASP A 105 4.92 18.29 6.63
CA ASP A 105 4.52 19.65 6.24
C ASP A 105 5.22 20.68 7.15
N LEU A 106 6.47 20.99 6.83
CA LEU A 106 7.28 21.93 7.60
C LEU A 106 6.69 23.35 7.64
N GLU A 107 6.05 23.80 6.56
CA GLU A 107 5.44 25.13 6.54
C GLU A 107 4.17 25.20 7.40
N GLY A 108 3.35 24.14 7.39
CA GLY A 108 2.21 24.01 8.29
C GLY A 108 2.63 23.95 9.75
N MET A 109 3.64 23.18 10.09
CA MET A 109 4.22 23.08 11.43
C MET A 109 4.74 24.45 11.90
N LYS A 110 5.54 25.12 11.09
CA LYS A 110 6.07 26.47 11.38
C LYS A 110 4.95 27.48 11.62
N LYS A 111 3.90 27.48 10.79
CA LYS A 111 2.73 28.34 10.92
C LYS A 111 2.03 28.17 12.28
N LEU A 112 2.01 26.95 12.80
CA LEU A 112 1.39 26.59 14.08
C LEU A 112 2.35 26.68 15.27
N GLY A 113 3.62 27.02 15.06
CA GLY A 113 4.64 27.09 16.10
C GLY A 113 5.06 25.70 16.63
N ILE A 114 4.87 24.64 15.85
CA ILE A 114 5.24 23.28 16.23
C ILE A 114 6.69 23.03 15.79
N SER A 115 7.57 22.73 16.75
CA SER A 115 8.93 22.26 16.44
C SER A 115 8.89 20.83 15.91
N PRO A 116 9.56 20.51 14.78
CA PRO A 116 9.68 19.13 14.29
C PRO A 116 10.29 18.16 15.29
N ASP A 117 11.13 18.65 16.21
CA ASP A 117 11.83 17.83 17.20
C ASP A 117 11.08 17.73 18.55
N SER A 118 9.90 18.36 18.68
CA SER A 118 9.02 18.15 19.84
C SER A 118 8.29 16.81 19.72
N ASP A 119 7.83 16.24 20.85
CA ASP A 119 7.06 14.98 20.85
C ASP A 119 5.90 15.02 19.85
N LEU A 120 5.13 16.10 19.84
CA LEU A 120 4.05 16.28 18.86
C LEU A 120 4.58 16.43 17.44
N GLY A 121 5.69 17.15 17.26
CA GLY A 121 6.32 17.36 15.96
C GLY A 121 6.84 16.07 15.34
N VAL A 122 7.43 15.20 16.15
CA VAL A 122 7.86 13.85 15.73
C VAL A 122 6.68 13.02 15.27
N LEU A 123 5.59 12.95 16.05
CA LEU A 123 4.39 12.19 15.66
C LEU A 123 3.78 12.71 14.34
N ILE A 124 3.65 14.03 14.19
CA ILE A 124 3.16 14.64 12.94
C ILE A 124 4.11 14.31 11.78
N SER A 125 5.42 14.32 12.02
CA SER A 125 6.44 14.04 11.01
C SER A 125 6.45 12.58 10.56
N GLU A 126 5.82 11.68 11.32
CA GLU A 126 5.81 10.23 11.09
C GLU A 126 4.39 9.68 10.86
N SER A 127 3.47 10.49 10.33
CA SER A 127 2.07 10.09 10.08
C SER A 127 1.35 9.55 11.32
N GLY A 128 1.66 10.10 12.49
CA GLY A 128 1.07 9.69 13.76
C GLY A 128 1.72 8.48 14.41
N PHE A 129 2.79 7.94 13.87
CA PHE A 129 3.53 6.83 14.49
C PHE A 129 4.68 7.32 15.38
N GLU A 130 4.95 6.61 16.45
CA GLU A 130 6.24 6.67 17.14
C GLU A 130 7.29 5.97 16.24
N PRO A 131 8.37 6.64 15.81
CA PRO A 131 9.36 6.04 14.92
C PRO A 131 10.35 5.19 15.74
N TRP A 132 9.97 3.95 16.05
CA TRP A 132 10.85 3.03 16.77
C TRP A 132 12.03 2.57 15.91
N GLU A 133 11.78 2.41 14.60
CA GLU A 133 12.81 2.28 13.56
C GLU A 133 12.24 2.85 12.26
N ARG A 134 12.86 3.89 11.69
CA ARG A 134 12.41 4.49 10.44
C ARG A 134 13.41 4.24 9.32
N ASP A 135 12.96 3.60 8.24
CA ASP A 135 13.74 3.42 7.03
C ASP A 135 12.83 3.40 5.80
N ASP A 136 13.00 4.34 4.89
CA ASP A 136 12.24 4.43 3.64
C ASP A 136 12.87 3.63 2.48
N GLY A 137 14.04 3.05 2.68
CA GLY A 137 14.60 1.97 1.86
C GLY A 137 15.27 2.34 0.54
N LEU A 138 15.48 3.60 0.23
CA LEU A 138 16.22 4.02 -0.95
C LEU A 138 17.32 5.02 -0.57
N HIS A 139 18.54 4.51 -0.47
CA HIS A 139 19.69 5.28 0.01
C HIS A 139 20.83 5.29 -1.03
N PRO A 140 20.65 5.98 -2.19
CA PRO A 140 21.74 6.13 -3.17
C PRO A 140 22.88 6.97 -2.57
N ASP A 141 24.10 6.73 -3.02
CA ASP A 141 25.33 7.35 -2.48
C ASP A 141 25.26 8.89 -2.42
N GLN A 142 24.52 9.51 -3.35
CA GLN A 142 24.40 10.97 -3.44
C GLN A 142 23.47 11.58 -2.38
N SER A 143 22.67 10.77 -1.69
CA SER A 143 21.65 11.26 -0.74
C SER A 143 21.49 10.38 0.50
N VAL A 144 22.40 9.44 0.73
CA VAL A 144 22.38 8.60 1.94
C VAL A 144 22.64 9.45 3.18
N SER A 145 21.84 9.24 4.23
CA SER A 145 22.14 9.82 5.55
C SER A 145 23.40 9.19 6.15
N PRO A 146 24.34 9.97 6.68
CA PRO A 146 25.50 9.42 7.38
C PRO A 146 25.12 8.58 8.60
N ASP A 147 23.97 8.87 9.21
CA ASP A 147 23.45 8.22 10.42
C ASP A 147 22.36 7.18 10.11
N LEU A 148 22.31 6.64 8.89
CA LEU A 148 21.36 5.59 8.55
C LEU A 148 21.57 4.38 9.47
N ALA A 149 20.57 4.06 10.29
CA ALA A 149 20.66 3.02 11.31
C ALA A 149 21.04 1.66 10.72
N TYR A 150 20.46 1.28 9.58
CA TYR A 150 20.83 0.05 8.90
C TYR A 150 22.28 0.02 8.43
N ASN A 151 22.84 1.15 7.95
CA ASN A 151 24.27 1.23 7.62
C ASN A 151 25.18 1.10 8.86
N MET A 152 24.76 1.65 10.00
CA MET A 152 25.49 1.47 11.27
C MET A 152 25.46 0.00 11.70
N TYR A 153 24.28 -0.63 11.66
CA TYR A 153 24.13 -2.06 11.92
C TYR A 153 25.02 -2.92 11.02
N LEU A 154 25.05 -2.67 9.71
CA LEU A 154 25.90 -3.44 8.80
C LEU A 154 27.39 -3.29 9.13
N ARG A 155 27.83 -2.09 9.54
CA ARG A 155 29.24 -1.90 10.00
C ARG A 155 29.54 -2.66 11.29
N GLU A 156 28.60 -2.71 12.23
CA GLU A 156 28.70 -3.53 13.44
C GLU A 156 28.79 -5.02 13.13
N MET A 157 28.12 -5.48 12.08
CA MET A 157 28.21 -6.86 11.57
C MET A 157 29.51 -7.12 10.75
N GLY A 158 30.40 -6.13 10.64
CA GLY A 158 31.70 -6.26 9.97
C GLY A 158 31.69 -5.95 8.47
N TYR A 159 30.63 -5.40 7.92
CA TYR A 159 30.60 -4.95 6.52
C TYR A 159 31.23 -3.56 6.39
N GLU A 160 32.19 -3.42 5.48
CA GLU A 160 32.89 -2.16 5.23
C GLU A 160 32.27 -1.34 4.10
N GLY A 161 32.52 -0.03 4.12
CA GLY A 161 32.14 0.90 3.06
C GLY A 161 31.49 2.18 3.58
N GLU A 162 31.43 3.19 2.72
CA GLU A 162 30.78 4.48 3.03
C GLU A 162 29.26 4.32 3.08
N ASN A 163 28.71 3.52 2.14
CA ASN A 163 27.28 3.21 2.08
C ASN A 163 27.06 1.69 1.94
N PRO A 164 27.13 0.90 3.03
CA PRO A 164 26.88 -0.55 3.00
C PRO A 164 25.50 -0.93 2.48
N TRP A 165 24.46 -0.09 2.68
CA TRP A 165 23.16 -0.30 2.06
C TRP A 165 23.27 -0.50 0.55
N HIS A 166 24.03 0.37 -0.13
CA HIS A 166 24.26 0.27 -1.58
C HIS A 166 25.27 -0.84 -1.92
N SER A 167 26.49 -0.75 -1.35
CA SER A 167 27.61 -1.59 -1.80
C SER A 167 27.56 -3.04 -1.31
N ILE A 168 26.74 -3.34 -0.28
CA ILE A 168 26.63 -4.67 0.33
C ILE A 168 25.21 -5.21 0.15
N ALA A 169 24.18 -4.53 0.68
CA ALA A 169 22.82 -5.06 0.70
C ALA A 169 22.14 -5.04 -0.67
N ASN A 170 22.47 -4.07 -1.52
CA ASN A 170 21.83 -3.87 -2.83
C ASN A 170 22.84 -3.94 -4.00
N SER A 171 23.93 -4.70 -3.86
CA SER A 171 24.92 -4.95 -4.92
C SER A 171 25.48 -6.36 -4.82
N ALA A 172 25.97 -6.87 -5.96
CA ALA A 172 26.68 -8.14 -6.09
C ALA A 172 28.14 -7.90 -6.47
N LEU A 173 28.96 -8.97 -6.51
CA LEU A 173 30.28 -8.97 -7.13
C LEU A 173 30.24 -9.64 -8.50
N GLY A 174 30.93 -9.03 -9.44
CA GLY A 174 31.20 -9.62 -10.73
C GLY A 174 32.33 -10.65 -10.69
N ASP A 175 32.59 -11.30 -11.82
CA ASP A 175 33.55 -12.39 -11.93
C ASP A 175 35.01 -11.94 -11.72
N HIS A 176 35.28 -10.63 -11.85
CA HIS A 176 36.58 -10.02 -11.61
C HIS A 176 36.64 -9.18 -10.33
N GLY A 177 35.61 -9.30 -9.46
CA GLY A 177 35.52 -8.57 -8.20
C GLY A 177 34.95 -7.14 -8.33
N GLU A 178 34.48 -6.73 -9.53
CA GLU A 178 33.83 -5.44 -9.72
C GLU A 178 32.46 -5.39 -9.03
N LEU A 179 32.09 -4.19 -8.56
CA LEU A 179 30.79 -3.98 -7.93
C LEU A 179 29.68 -3.91 -8.99
N LEU A 180 28.71 -4.81 -8.87
CA LEU A 180 27.52 -4.88 -9.71
C LEU A 180 26.32 -4.35 -8.93
N THR A 181 26.00 -3.08 -9.16
CA THR A 181 24.90 -2.42 -8.45
C THR A 181 23.53 -2.96 -8.86
N GLY A 182 22.64 -3.13 -7.87
CA GLY A 182 21.24 -3.50 -8.08
C GLY A 182 20.37 -2.45 -8.77
N TRP A 183 20.85 -1.22 -8.90
CA TRP A 183 20.20 -0.20 -9.74
C TRP A 183 20.11 -0.62 -11.22
N ALA A 184 21.03 -1.46 -11.64
CA ALA A 184 21.02 -2.02 -12.99
C ALA A 184 20.36 -3.41 -12.96
N MET A 185 19.12 -3.50 -13.42
CA MET A 185 18.32 -4.72 -13.43
C MET A 185 19.01 -5.94 -14.07
N ARG A 186 19.99 -5.74 -14.95
CA ARG A 186 20.79 -6.82 -15.54
C ARG A 186 21.69 -7.55 -14.56
N ASN A 187 21.89 -7.02 -13.34
CA ASN A 187 22.79 -7.57 -12.32
C ASN A 187 22.06 -8.40 -11.25
N VAL A 188 20.70 -8.41 -11.26
CA VAL A 188 19.92 -8.92 -10.12
C VAL A 188 19.79 -10.47 -10.09
N ASP A 189 20.31 -11.16 -11.07
CA ASP A 189 20.43 -12.63 -11.07
C ASP A 189 21.61 -13.13 -10.23
N ARG A 190 22.42 -12.23 -9.64
CA ARG A 190 23.51 -12.53 -8.73
C ARG A 190 23.09 -12.25 -7.28
N PRO A 191 23.69 -12.96 -6.30
CA PRO A 191 23.36 -12.75 -4.91
C PRO A 191 23.81 -11.36 -4.44
N ALA A 192 22.96 -10.71 -3.63
CA ALA A 192 23.42 -9.60 -2.81
C ALA A 192 24.63 -10.03 -1.96
N ARG A 193 25.53 -9.10 -1.67
CA ARG A 193 26.74 -9.38 -0.87
C ARG A 193 26.45 -9.57 0.62
N VAL A 194 25.30 -9.13 1.06
CA VAL A 194 24.85 -9.27 2.45
C VAL A 194 24.42 -10.72 2.72
N ASP A 195 24.76 -11.24 3.90
CA ASP A 195 24.16 -12.47 4.40
C ASP A 195 22.67 -12.26 4.64
N LYS A 196 21.85 -13.29 4.35
CA LYS A 196 20.39 -13.24 4.56
C LYS A 196 19.99 -12.89 6.00
N ALA A 197 20.83 -13.21 6.99
CA ALA A 197 20.57 -12.88 8.38
C ALA A 197 20.76 -11.39 8.68
N HIS A 198 21.47 -10.68 7.83
CA HIS A 198 21.75 -9.25 7.96
C HIS A 198 21.07 -8.41 6.88
N SER A 199 20.22 -9.03 6.04
CA SER A 199 19.46 -8.30 5.01
C SER A 199 18.56 -7.24 5.64
N GLU A 200 18.15 -6.26 4.84
CA GLU A 200 17.23 -5.20 5.27
C GLU A 200 15.92 -5.78 5.84
N THR A 201 15.38 -6.83 5.20
CA THR A 201 14.18 -7.54 5.67
C THR A 201 14.40 -8.24 7.01
N ALA A 202 15.54 -8.90 7.19
CA ALA A 202 15.90 -9.55 8.46
C ALA A 202 16.11 -8.52 9.58
N TYR A 203 16.82 -7.43 9.29
CA TYR A 203 17.05 -6.33 10.23
C TYR A 203 15.72 -5.73 10.73
N MET A 204 14.79 -5.39 9.82
CA MET A 204 13.47 -4.87 10.20
C MET A 204 12.69 -5.86 11.08
N THR A 205 12.80 -7.15 10.80
CA THR A 205 12.17 -8.19 11.61
C THR A 205 12.76 -8.24 13.02
N ASP A 206 14.07 -8.14 13.14
CA ASP A 206 14.75 -8.12 14.44
C ASP A 206 14.36 -6.88 15.25
N ARG A 207 14.27 -5.72 14.61
CA ARG A 207 13.81 -4.49 15.26
C ARG A 207 12.35 -4.63 15.73
N ALA A 208 11.44 -5.19 14.91
CA ALA A 208 10.06 -5.42 15.29
C ALA A 208 9.95 -6.36 16.51
N ILE A 209 10.73 -7.44 16.53
CA ILE A 209 10.78 -8.37 17.67
C ILE A 209 11.30 -7.68 18.94
N GLU A 210 12.35 -6.89 18.83
CA GLU A 210 12.91 -6.14 19.96
C GLU A 210 11.90 -5.13 20.52
N VAL A 211 11.21 -4.40 19.64
CA VAL A 211 10.16 -3.46 20.03
C VAL A 211 9.04 -4.17 20.82
N ILE A 212 8.50 -5.29 20.30
CA ILE A 212 7.43 -6.01 20.98
C ILE A 212 7.87 -6.54 22.35
N LYS A 213 9.14 -6.96 22.51
CA LYS A 213 9.68 -7.35 23.83
C LYS A 213 9.67 -6.20 24.81
N ASN A 214 9.99 -4.98 24.37
CA ASN A 214 10.08 -3.81 25.22
C ASN A 214 8.73 -3.18 25.57
N LEU A 215 7.63 -3.54 24.88
CA LEU A 215 6.28 -3.02 25.15
C LEU A 215 5.56 -3.74 26.28
N GLU A 216 6.13 -4.81 26.84
CA GLU A 216 5.60 -5.55 27.98
C GLU A 216 4.08 -5.81 27.90
N ASP A 217 3.31 -5.23 28.84
CA ASP A 217 1.86 -5.38 28.96
C ASP A 217 1.04 -4.21 28.36
N GLU A 218 1.70 -3.24 27.73
CA GLU A 218 1.01 -2.14 27.05
C GLU A 218 0.27 -2.65 25.80
N ALA A 219 -0.94 -2.17 25.56
CA ALA A 219 -1.63 -2.43 24.30
C ALA A 219 -0.94 -1.63 23.17
N TRP A 220 -0.59 -2.30 22.08
CA TRP A 220 0.15 -1.69 20.98
C TRP A 220 -0.49 -1.93 19.62
N CYS A 221 -0.27 -0.95 18.72
CA CYS A 221 -0.43 -1.09 17.28
C CYS A 221 0.94 -0.89 16.66
N LEU A 222 1.58 -1.97 16.21
CA LEU A 222 2.86 -1.94 15.55
C LEU A 222 2.67 -2.07 14.04
N HIS A 223 3.06 -1.04 13.31
CA HIS A 223 3.19 -1.09 11.86
C HIS A 223 4.59 -1.59 11.48
N VAL A 224 4.69 -2.82 10.96
CA VAL A 224 5.92 -3.37 10.39
C VAL A 224 5.84 -3.22 8.88
N SER A 225 6.60 -2.28 8.35
CA SER A 225 6.54 -1.87 6.95
C SER A 225 7.82 -2.25 6.21
N TYR A 226 7.81 -3.44 5.62
CA TYR A 226 8.93 -3.95 4.84
C TYR A 226 9.10 -3.22 3.52
N ILE A 227 10.35 -3.01 3.11
CA ILE A 227 10.72 -2.38 1.85
C ILE A 227 10.64 -3.39 0.70
N LYS A 228 11.06 -4.64 0.95
CA LYS A 228 11.00 -5.69 -0.07
C LYS A 228 9.57 -6.23 -0.23
N PRO A 229 9.21 -6.63 -1.47
CA PRO A 229 10.05 -6.87 -2.66
C PRO A 229 10.29 -5.66 -3.57
N HIS A 230 10.06 -4.39 -3.15
CA HIS A 230 10.40 -3.19 -3.93
C HIS A 230 11.87 -3.22 -4.42
N TRP A 231 12.12 -2.66 -5.60
CA TRP A 231 13.49 -2.53 -6.13
C TRP A 231 14.43 -1.71 -5.20
N PRO A 232 15.76 -1.91 -5.31
CA PRO A 232 16.51 -2.80 -6.20
C PRO A 232 16.21 -4.28 -5.93
N TYR A 233 16.00 -5.06 -7.02
CA TYR A 233 15.60 -6.46 -6.92
C TYR A 233 16.78 -7.39 -6.62
N MET A 234 17.59 -7.05 -5.63
CA MET A 234 18.77 -7.83 -5.21
C MET A 234 18.41 -8.73 -4.03
N ALA A 235 18.35 -10.03 -4.26
CA ALA A 235 18.09 -11.01 -3.22
C ALA A 235 19.38 -11.62 -2.68
N PRO A 236 19.53 -11.87 -1.36
CA PRO A 236 20.66 -12.58 -0.81
C PRO A 236 20.63 -14.08 -1.13
N ASP A 237 21.77 -14.78 -0.95
CA ASP A 237 21.80 -16.25 -1.03
C ASP A 237 21.00 -16.85 0.16
N PRO A 238 20.16 -17.89 -0.06
CA PRO A 238 19.92 -18.65 -1.29
C PRO A 238 18.78 -18.10 -2.17
N TYR A 239 18.10 -17.04 -1.76
CA TYR A 239 16.85 -16.54 -2.37
C TYR A 239 17.06 -16.10 -3.82
N HIS A 240 18.21 -15.54 -4.20
CA HIS A 240 18.52 -15.11 -5.57
C HIS A 240 18.45 -16.22 -6.62
N LYS A 241 18.54 -17.49 -6.22
CA LYS A 241 18.55 -18.67 -7.11
C LYS A 241 17.42 -19.66 -6.84
N MET A 242 16.41 -19.30 -6.02
CA MET A 242 15.29 -20.19 -5.72
C MET A 242 14.39 -20.41 -6.92
N TYR A 243 14.32 -19.46 -7.82
CA TYR A 243 13.44 -19.45 -8.98
C TYR A 243 14.21 -19.23 -10.27
N SER A 244 13.60 -19.66 -11.36
CA SER A 244 14.09 -19.53 -12.73
C SER A 244 13.05 -18.84 -13.62
N LYS A 245 13.40 -18.60 -14.87
CA LYS A 245 12.45 -18.10 -15.87
C LYS A 245 11.26 -19.05 -16.13
N ASP A 246 11.37 -20.31 -15.77
CA ASP A 246 10.29 -21.31 -15.97
C ASP A 246 9.23 -21.23 -14.84
N ASP A 247 9.52 -20.50 -13.78
CA ASP A 247 8.65 -20.30 -12.61
C ASP A 247 7.80 -19.02 -12.70
N ILE A 248 8.11 -18.11 -13.64
CA ILE A 248 7.43 -16.82 -13.76
C ILE A 248 6.07 -16.94 -14.43
N LEU A 249 5.13 -16.07 -14.02
CA LEU A 249 3.83 -15.98 -14.70
C LEU A 249 3.99 -15.44 -16.13
N PRO A 250 3.21 -15.95 -17.10
CA PRO A 250 3.13 -15.34 -18.42
C PRO A 250 2.68 -13.89 -18.30
N PRO A 251 3.26 -12.95 -19.09
CA PRO A 251 2.83 -11.56 -19.03
C PRO A 251 1.41 -11.38 -19.52
N ILE A 252 0.68 -10.50 -18.86
CA ILE A 252 -0.64 -10.03 -19.31
C ILE A 252 -0.40 -8.93 -20.35
N ARG A 253 -0.28 -9.29 -21.61
CA ARG A 253 -0.08 -8.32 -22.71
C ARG A 253 -0.34 -8.94 -24.07
N CYS A 254 -0.70 -8.11 -25.07
CA CYS A 254 -0.79 -8.52 -26.47
C CYS A 254 -0.36 -7.37 -27.40
N ASP A 255 0.00 -7.70 -28.66
CA ASP A 255 0.46 -6.72 -29.63
C ASP A 255 -0.62 -5.72 -30.05
N GLU A 256 -1.90 -6.08 -29.93
CA GLU A 256 -3.01 -5.18 -30.25
C GLU A 256 -3.10 -3.99 -29.30
N GLU A 257 -2.77 -4.17 -28.01
CA GLU A 257 -2.72 -3.07 -27.04
C GLU A 257 -1.77 -1.95 -27.48
N ILE A 258 -0.64 -2.29 -28.13
CA ILE A 258 0.32 -1.29 -28.59
C ILE A 258 -0.31 -0.35 -29.64
N LYS A 259 -1.19 -0.89 -30.49
CA LYS A 259 -1.83 -0.13 -31.58
C LYS A 259 -2.97 0.75 -31.08
N THR A 260 -3.69 0.32 -30.05
CA THR A 260 -4.91 0.95 -29.54
C THR A 260 -4.70 1.69 -28.24
N ARG A 261 -3.47 1.73 -27.73
CA ARG A 261 -3.10 2.22 -26.41
C ARG A 261 -3.67 3.61 -26.09
N HIS A 262 -4.21 3.77 -24.90
CA HIS A 262 -4.64 5.06 -24.37
C HIS A 262 -3.45 6.03 -24.28
N SER A 263 -3.64 7.32 -24.61
CA SER A 263 -2.54 8.30 -24.70
C SER A 263 -1.70 8.43 -23.43
N VAL A 264 -2.34 8.36 -22.26
CA VAL A 264 -1.62 8.41 -20.98
C VAL A 264 -0.80 7.14 -20.78
N VAL A 265 -1.37 5.97 -21.04
CA VAL A 265 -0.67 4.68 -20.97
C VAL A 265 0.52 4.63 -21.95
N ASP A 266 0.35 5.18 -23.16
CA ASP A 266 1.44 5.28 -24.15
C ASP A 266 2.58 6.18 -23.67
N ALA A 267 2.27 7.25 -22.94
CA ALA A 267 3.28 8.09 -22.33
C ALA A 267 4.06 7.35 -21.21
N TYR A 268 3.39 6.53 -20.40
CA TYR A 268 4.03 5.67 -19.40
C TYR A 268 4.87 4.54 -20.01
N ALA A 269 4.43 3.96 -21.12
CA ALA A 269 5.22 2.95 -21.84
C ALA A 269 6.55 3.45 -22.40
N LYS A 270 6.77 4.77 -22.43
CA LYS A 270 8.02 5.41 -22.83
C LYS A 270 8.98 5.67 -21.67
N HIS A 271 8.59 5.39 -20.44
CA HIS A 271 9.49 5.43 -19.30
C HIS A 271 10.52 4.30 -19.37
N GLU A 272 11.70 4.51 -18.82
CA GLU A 272 12.82 3.57 -18.92
C GLU A 272 12.48 2.21 -18.34
N GLU A 273 11.81 2.18 -17.19
CA GLU A 273 11.33 0.96 -16.54
C GLU A 273 10.39 0.17 -17.44
N SER A 274 9.44 0.83 -18.10
CA SER A 274 8.52 0.18 -19.03
C SER A 274 9.23 -0.35 -20.28
N ILE A 275 10.14 0.42 -20.86
CA ILE A 275 10.97 -0.01 -22.00
C ILE A 275 11.79 -1.25 -21.65
N ASN A 276 12.29 -1.35 -20.43
CA ASN A 276 13.06 -2.51 -19.99
C ASN A 276 12.17 -3.72 -19.72
N PHE A 277 11.10 -3.58 -18.94
CA PHE A 277 10.16 -4.67 -18.66
C PHE A 277 9.35 -5.15 -19.89
N SER A 278 9.29 -4.36 -20.96
CA SER A 278 8.71 -4.82 -22.24
C SER A 278 9.52 -5.95 -22.91
N LYS A 279 10.79 -6.13 -22.51
CA LYS A 279 11.70 -7.16 -23.02
C LYS A 279 11.62 -8.42 -22.17
N ASP A 280 11.40 -9.58 -22.80
CA ASP A 280 11.36 -10.86 -22.08
C ASP A 280 12.67 -11.14 -21.34
N ALA A 281 13.82 -10.81 -21.93
CA ALA A 281 15.12 -10.97 -21.29
C ALA A 281 15.26 -10.18 -19.97
N CYS A 282 14.57 -9.05 -19.80
CA CYS A 282 14.52 -8.32 -18.54
C CYS A 282 13.63 -9.06 -17.53
N ARG A 283 12.42 -9.43 -17.96
CA ARG A 283 11.46 -10.16 -17.11
C ARG A 283 12.02 -11.49 -16.61
N GLU A 284 12.58 -12.29 -17.50
CA GLU A 284 13.18 -13.60 -17.20
C GLU A 284 14.34 -13.52 -16.21
N ARG A 285 14.95 -12.35 -16.05
CA ARG A 285 16.04 -12.10 -15.09
C ARG A 285 15.54 -11.49 -13.79
N VAL A 286 14.66 -10.50 -13.88
CA VAL A 286 14.22 -9.71 -12.70
C VAL A 286 13.18 -10.46 -11.87
N ILE A 287 12.18 -11.08 -12.52
CA ILE A 287 11.07 -11.70 -11.82
C ILE A 287 11.50 -12.86 -10.90
N PRO A 288 12.42 -13.75 -11.29
CA PRO A 288 12.94 -14.77 -10.36
C PRO A 288 13.54 -14.18 -9.08
N SER A 289 14.28 -13.06 -9.19
CA SER A 289 14.84 -12.38 -8.02
C SER A 289 13.75 -11.68 -7.18
N TYR A 290 12.75 -11.08 -7.81
CA TYR A 290 11.56 -10.53 -7.14
C TYR A 290 10.83 -11.64 -6.35
N MET A 291 10.64 -12.82 -6.93
CA MET A 291 10.07 -14.00 -6.24
C MET A 291 10.95 -14.44 -5.06
N GLY A 292 12.28 -14.42 -5.24
CA GLY A 292 13.23 -14.69 -4.17
C GLY A 292 13.10 -13.73 -2.99
N LEU A 293 12.95 -12.43 -3.26
CA LEU A 293 12.71 -11.41 -2.22
C LEU A 293 11.38 -11.65 -1.48
N ILE A 294 10.34 -12.12 -2.17
CA ILE A 294 9.06 -12.48 -1.53
C ILE A 294 9.24 -13.69 -0.61
N SER A 295 10.01 -14.71 -1.01
CA SER A 295 10.28 -15.87 -0.15
C SER A 295 11.17 -15.52 1.04
N GLU A 296 12.09 -14.57 0.89
CA GLU A 296 12.83 -13.99 2.01
C GLU A 296 11.90 -13.25 2.99
N LEU A 297 11.01 -12.44 2.47
CA LEU A 297 9.98 -11.74 3.26
C LEU A 297 9.09 -12.74 4.00
N ASP A 298 8.60 -13.77 3.33
CA ASP A 298 7.79 -14.85 3.93
C ASP A 298 8.51 -15.51 5.11
N ALA A 299 9.79 -15.87 4.93
CA ALA A 299 10.59 -16.48 5.98
C ALA A 299 10.75 -15.55 7.20
N ASN A 300 10.91 -14.25 6.98
CA ASN A 300 11.03 -13.25 8.04
C ASN A 300 9.69 -12.96 8.74
N ILE A 301 8.58 -12.92 8.01
CA ILE A 301 7.24 -12.90 8.61
C ILE A 301 7.05 -14.14 9.48
N GLY A 302 7.46 -15.33 9.02
CA GLY A 302 7.42 -16.56 9.81
C GLY A 302 8.20 -16.45 11.13
N ARG A 303 9.37 -15.80 11.14
CA ARG A 303 10.14 -15.52 12.37
C ARG A 303 9.35 -14.63 13.34
N LEU A 304 8.74 -13.57 12.84
CA LEU A 304 7.94 -12.64 13.65
C LEU A 304 6.71 -13.34 14.27
N ILE A 305 5.99 -14.12 13.47
CA ILE A 305 4.83 -14.89 13.95
C ILE A 305 5.26 -15.94 14.98
N LYS A 306 6.34 -16.67 14.71
CA LYS A 306 6.89 -17.65 15.66
C LYS A 306 7.30 -17.02 16.99
N PHE A 307 7.83 -15.81 16.95
CA PHE A 307 8.12 -15.05 18.15
C PHE A 307 6.83 -14.76 18.96
N LEU A 308 5.75 -14.28 18.32
CA LEU A 308 4.46 -14.03 18.99
C LEU A 308 3.86 -15.32 19.60
N GLU A 309 4.01 -16.45 18.91
CA GLU A 309 3.58 -17.76 19.45
C GLU A 309 4.37 -18.14 20.70
N ASN A 310 5.69 -18.00 20.67
CA ASN A 310 6.57 -18.33 21.80
C ASN A 310 6.31 -17.46 23.03
N GLU A 311 5.96 -16.18 22.82
CA GLU A 311 5.62 -15.23 23.89
C GLU A 311 4.15 -15.36 24.36
N GLY A 312 3.36 -16.27 23.75
CA GLY A 312 1.93 -16.42 24.08
C GLY A 312 1.06 -15.21 23.71
N LYS A 313 1.55 -14.33 22.81
CA LYS A 313 0.86 -13.10 22.39
C LYS A 313 0.01 -13.28 21.13
N ILE A 314 0.13 -14.42 20.44
CA ILE A 314 -0.50 -14.66 19.14
C ILE A 314 -2.04 -14.63 19.20
N ASP A 315 -2.63 -15.16 20.27
CA ASP A 315 -4.08 -15.24 20.46
C ASP A 315 -4.69 -13.92 20.97
N ASP A 316 -3.86 -12.97 21.34
CA ASP A 316 -4.24 -11.61 21.76
C ASP A 316 -3.83 -10.54 20.73
N THR A 317 -3.42 -10.95 19.52
CA THR A 317 -2.95 -10.04 18.48
C THR A 317 -3.77 -10.17 17.19
N ILE A 318 -4.37 -9.06 16.77
CA ILE A 318 -4.94 -8.89 15.44
C ILE A 318 -3.78 -8.76 14.46
N ILE A 319 -3.77 -9.55 13.39
CA ILE A 319 -2.71 -9.50 12.39
C ILE A 319 -3.30 -9.11 11.05
N VAL A 320 -2.75 -8.07 10.43
CA VAL A 320 -3.06 -7.68 9.05
C VAL A 320 -1.80 -7.80 8.22
N LEU A 321 -1.87 -8.50 7.10
CA LEU A 321 -0.83 -8.56 6.08
C LEU A 321 -1.38 -8.00 4.77
N THR A 322 -0.67 -7.02 4.20
CA THR A 322 -1.07 -6.35 2.95
C THR A 322 0.14 -5.81 2.18
N SER A 323 -0.14 -5.16 1.05
CA SER A 323 0.80 -4.36 0.28
C SER A 323 0.26 -2.94 0.09
N ASP A 324 1.14 -1.98 -0.14
CA ASP A 324 0.71 -0.63 -0.53
C ASP A 324 0.21 -0.55 -1.98
N HIS A 325 0.78 -1.31 -2.90
CA HIS A 325 0.35 -1.49 -4.30
C HIS A 325 1.06 -2.71 -4.90
N GLY A 326 0.68 -3.08 -6.13
CA GLY A 326 1.37 -4.12 -6.90
C GLY A 326 2.50 -3.58 -7.78
N ASP A 327 2.83 -4.35 -8.83
CA ASP A 327 3.86 -4.05 -9.83
C ASP A 327 3.41 -4.61 -11.19
N TYR A 328 3.74 -3.95 -12.28
CA TYR A 328 3.43 -4.46 -13.63
C TYR A 328 4.32 -5.64 -14.03
N LEU A 329 5.59 -5.62 -13.72
CA LEU A 329 6.55 -6.67 -14.11
C LEU A 329 6.47 -7.06 -15.60
N GLY A 330 6.08 -6.11 -16.46
CA GLY A 330 5.92 -6.28 -17.90
C GLY A 330 4.49 -6.53 -18.39
N ASP A 331 3.50 -6.61 -17.50
CA ASP A 331 2.09 -6.61 -17.89
C ASP A 331 1.76 -5.31 -18.63
N HIS A 332 0.89 -5.36 -19.63
CA HIS A 332 0.49 -4.23 -20.48
C HIS A 332 1.68 -3.47 -21.10
N TRP A 333 2.84 -4.14 -21.24
CA TRP A 333 4.10 -3.55 -21.69
C TRP A 333 4.63 -2.45 -20.78
N LEU A 334 4.29 -2.50 -19.48
CA LEU A 334 4.64 -1.52 -18.46
C LEU A 334 5.62 -2.12 -17.45
N GLY A 335 6.37 -1.25 -16.79
CA GLY A 335 7.19 -1.57 -15.63
C GLY A 335 6.78 -0.74 -14.44
N GLU A 336 7.19 -1.16 -13.24
CA GLU A 336 6.82 -0.50 -11.99
C GLU A 336 5.30 -0.49 -11.73
N LYS A 337 4.73 0.64 -11.43
CA LYS A 337 3.40 0.83 -10.88
C LYS A 337 2.68 2.02 -11.51
N GLU A 338 1.72 2.62 -10.81
CA GLU A 338 0.87 3.72 -11.27
C GLU A 338 -0.26 3.22 -12.18
N LEU A 339 -1.02 4.11 -12.82
CA LEU A 339 -2.22 3.76 -13.59
C LEU A 339 -3.22 2.91 -12.78
N PHE A 340 -4.12 2.15 -13.47
CA PHE A 340 -5.24 1.49 -12.79
C PHE A 340 -5.45 0.01 -13.15
N TYR A 341 -4.48 -0.65 -13.78
CA TYR A 341 -4.60 -2.08 -14.07
C TYR A 341 -4.52 -2.93 -12.80
N GLU A 342 -5.20 -4.07 -12.79
CA GLU A 342 -5.30 -4.96 -11.60
C GLU A 342 -3.92 -5.32 -11.02
N SER A 343 -2.91 -5.54 -11.86
CA SER A 343 -1.54 -5.85 -11.43
C SER A 343 -0.94 -4.81 -10.48
N ALA A 344 -1.37 -3.54 -10.58
CA ALA A 344 -0.85 -2.46 -9.77
C ALA A 344 -1.78 -2.07 -8.60
N ILE A 345 -3.11 -2.12 -8.77
CA ILE A 345 -4.06 -1.62 -7.76
C ILE A 345 -4.66 -2.70 -6.88
N ARG A 346 -4.71 -3.96 -7.31
CA ARG A 346 -5.18 -5.08 -6.50
C ARG A 346 -4.06 -5.58 -5.61
N ILE A 347 -4.30 -5.55 -4.31
CA ILE A 347 -3.30 -5.88 -3.28
C ILE A 347 -3.70 -7.13 -2.51
N PRO A 348 -2.74 -7.90 -1.96
CA PRO A 348 -3.06 -8.91 -0.96
C PRO A 348 -3.62 -8.26 0.29
N MET A 349 -4.60 -8.89 0.94
CA MET A 349 -5.15 -8.47 2.22
C MET A 349 -5.56 -9.72 3.01
N ILE A 350 -4.79 -10.05 4.04
CA ILE A 350 -5.05 -11.16 4.93
C ILE A 350 -5.26 -10.58 6.32
N ILE A 351 -6.38 -10.91 6.96
CA ILE A 351 -6.70 -10.42 8.31
C ILE A 351 -7.00 -11.59 9.23
N ILE A 352 -6.29 -11.64 10.37
CA ILE A 352 -6.53 -12.59 11.45
C ILE A 352 -7.12 -11.83 12.62
N ASP A 353 -8.37 -12.09 12.93
CA ASP A 353 -8.98 -11.75 14.22
C ASP A 353 -8.91 -12.97 15.13
N PRO A 354 -8.18 -12.89 16.28
CA PRO A 354 -8.10 -13.99 17.24
C PRO A 354 -9.41 -14.21 18.00
N GLY A 355 -10.38 -13.28 17.93
CA GLY A 355 -11.68 -13.37 18.62
C GLY A 355 -12.51 -14.57 18.19
N HIS A 356 -13.33 -15.09 19.11
CA HIS A 356 -14.20 -16.22 18.84
C HIS A 356 -15.23 -15.91 17.73
N GLU A 357 -15.64 -14.66 17.61
CA GLU A 357 -16.62 -14.16 16.64
C GLU A 357 -16.15 -14.37 15.18
N ALA A 358 -14.84 -14.37 14.96
CA ALA A 358 -14.24 -14.63 13.64
C ALA A 358 -14.14 -16.11 13.27
N SER A 359 -14.52 -17.05 14.18
CA SER A 359 -14.40 -18.50 13.93
C SER A 359 -15.12 -18.97 12.67
N PRO A 360 -16.29 -18.43 12.26
CA PRO A 360 -16.99 -18.88 11.06
C PRO A 360 -16.24 -18.62 9.73
N THR A 361 -15.34 -17.63 9.71
CA THR A 361 -14.66 -17.18 8.48
C THR A 361 -13.18 -17.56 8.45
N ARG A 362 -12.63 -18.12 9.51
CA ARG A 362 -11.22 -18.54 9.53
C ARG A 362 -10.90 -19.55 8.43
N GLY A 363 -9.81 -19.29 7.71
CA GLY A 363 -9.36 -20.12 6.60
C GLY A 363 -10.22 -19.99 5.34
N THR A 364 -11.07 -18.97 5.25
CA THR A 364 -11.89 -18.71 4.06
C THR A 364 -11.33 -17.58 3.22
N SER A 365 -11.74 -17.55 1.96
CA SER A 365 -11.55 -16.42 1.06
C SER A 365 -12.87 -15.67 0.89
N ILE A 366 -12.81 -14.33 0.93
CA ILE A 366 -13.96 -13.45 0.72
C ILE A 366 -13.70 -12.60 -0.53
N ASP A 367 -14.66 -12.58 -1.46
CA ASP A 367 -14.57 -11.88 -2.75
C ASP A 367 -15.31 -10.53 -2.77
N GLU A 368 -15.77 -10.05 -1.63
CA GLU A 368 -16.32 -8.72 -1.49
C GLU A 368 -15.24 -7.65 -1.66
N PHE A 369 -15.62 -6.49 -2.22
CA PHE A 369 -14.69 -5.38 -2.40
C PHE A 369 -14.28 -4.78 -1.07
N VAL A 370 -12.98 -4.75 -0.81
CA VAL A 370 -12.39 -4.05 0.32
C VAL A 370 -11.34 -3.04 -0.16
N GLU A 371 -11.17 -1.98 0.60
CA GLU A 371 -10.26 -0.88 0.28
C GLU A 371 -9.28 -0.66 1.42
N SER A 372 -8.10 -0.13 1.14
CA SER A 372 -7.08 0.12 2.17
C SER A 372 -7.58 1.04 3.28
N ILE A 373 -8.46 1.97 2.96
CA ILE A 373 -9.08 2.91 3.91
C ILE A 373 -10.01 2.25 4.93
N ASP A 374 -10.34 0.97 4.75
CA ASP A 374 -11.20 0.20 5.65
C ASP A 374 -10.48 -0.24 6.93
N LEU A 375 -9.15 -0.20 6.97
CA LEU A 375 -8.41 -0.69 8.13
C LEU A 375 -8.59 0.16 9.37
N ILE A 376 -8.57 1.49 9.27
CA ILE A 376 -8.78 2.35 10.46
C ILE A 376 -10.15 2.13 11.10
N PRO A 377 -11.28 2.22 10.39
CA PRO A 377 -12.57 1.91 11.01
C PRO A 377 -12.65 0.48 11.57
N THR A 378 -11.98 -0.49 10.94
CA THR A 378 -11.87 -1.85 11.45
C THR A 378 -11.12 -1.90 12.79
N PHE A 379 -9.95 -1.28 12.88
CA PHE A 379 -9.17 -1.23 14.12
C PHE A 379 -9.90 -0.51 15.24
N LEU A 380 -10.61 0.57 14.94
CA LEU A 380 -11.41 1.31 15.91
C LEU A 380 -12.53 0.44 16.49
N GLU A 381 -13.26 -0.27 15.64
CA GLU A 381 -14.33 -1.16 16.09
C GLU A 381 -13.79 -2.33 16.91
N MET A 382 -12.69 -2.97 16.45
CA MET A 382 -11.99 -4.02 17.20
C MET A 382 -11.45 -3.54 18.54
N ALA A 383 -11.03 -2.28 18.63
CA ALA A 383 -10.55 -1.65 19.86
C ALA A 383 -11.68 -1.21 20.79
N GLY A 384 -12.95 -1.39 20.39
CA GLY A 384 -14.12 -0.97 21.16
C GLY A 384 -14.30 0.54 21.24
N SER A 385 -13.93 1.27 20.18
CA SER A 385 -14.12 2.72 20.12
C SER A 385 -15.60 3.08 20.30
N PRO A 386 -15.92 4.06 21.17
CA PRO A 386 -17.30 4.56 21.33
C PRO A 386 -17.74 5.44 20.15
N HIS A 387 -16.83 5.78 19.24
CA HIS A 387 -17.05 6.65 18.10
C HIS A 387 -16.63 5.98 16.80
N ASN A 388 -17.47 6.08 15.77
CA ASN A 388 -17.19 5.57 14.43
C ASN A 388 -16.42 6.54 13.53
N HIS A 389 -16.34 7.83 13.92
CA HIS A 389 -15.69 8.91 13.16
C HIS A 389 -16.16 9.03 11.69
N ASP A 390 -17.40 8.65 11.38
CA ASP A 390 -17.99 8.56 10.05
C ASP A 390 -18.06 9.89 9.26
N HIS A 391 -17.80 11.01 9.94
CA HIS A 391 -17.68 12.34 9.35
C HIS A 391 -16.24 12.67 8.89
N ILE A 392 -15.26 11.81 9.24
CA ILE A 392 -13.84 11.95 8.87
C ILE A 392 -13.44 10.78 7.98
N LEU A 393 -13.65 9.54 8.45
CA LEU A 393 -13.26 8.32 7.78
C LEU A 393 -14.16 8.05 6.56
N GLU A 394 -13.55 7.62 5.46
CA GLU A 394 -14.23 7.30 4.21
C GLU A 394 -14.32 5.78 3.96
N GLY A 395 -13.58 4.98 4.76
CA GLY A 395 -13.64 3.53 4.77
C GLY A 395 -14.82 2.97 5.59
N ARG A 396 -14.96 1.65 5.56
CA ARG A 396 -15.96 0.88 6.32
C ARG A 396 -15.27 -0.20 7.14
N SER A 397 -15.76 -0.49 8.34
CA SER A 397 -15.23 -1.61 9.11
C SER A 397 -15.43 -2.94 8.38
N LEU A 398 -14.42 -3.79 8.42
CA LEU A 398 -14.43 -5.14 7.85
C LEU A 398 -14.98 -6.19 8.83
N LEU A 399 -15.28 -5.81 10.08
CA LEU A 399 -15.82 -6.76 11.07
C LEU A 399 -17.07 -7.51 10.60
N PRO A 400 -18.06 -6.89 9.91
CA PRO A 400 -19.20 -7.63 9.40
C PRO A 400 -18.83 -8.75 8.42
N LEU A 401 -17.76 -8.57 7.63
CA LEU A 401 -17.23 -9.62 6.75
C LEU A 401 -16.44 -10.67 7.54
N LEU A 402 -15.59 -10.23 8.47
CA LEU A 402 -14.77 -11.11 9.31
C LEU A 402 -15.60 -12.01 10.21
N HIS A 403 -16.77 -11.55 10.67
CA HIS A 403 -17.66 -12.28 11.56
C HIS A 403 -18.86 -12.95 10.86
N ASN A 404 -18.94 -12.85 9.52
CA ASN A 404 -20.07 -13.36 8.73
C ASN A 404 -21.45 -12.86 9.21
N ASN A 405 -21.54 -11.57 9.52
CA ASN A 405 -22.75 -10.96 10.08
C ASN A 405 -23.18 -9.68 9.33
N LEU A 406 -23.10 -9.71 7.99
CA LEU A 406 -23.58 -8.61 7.14
C LEU A 406 -25.08 -8.38 7.34
N GLU A 407 -25.43 -7.28 7.99
CA GLU A 407 -26.83 -6.84 8.15
C GLU A 407 -27.36 -6.05 6.94
N HIS A 408 -26.47 -5.45 6.15
CA HIS A 408 -26.80 -4.61 5.01
C HIS A 408 -25.96 -4.98 3.79
N SER A 409 -26.38 -4.51 2.61
CA SER A 409 -25.61 -4.70 1.38
C SER A 409 -24.21 -4.08 1.49
N TRP A 410 -23.20 -4.84 1.11
CA TRP A 410 -21.83 -4.36 1.03
C TRP A 410 -21.63 -3.45 -0.18
N ARG A 411 -20.45 -2.80 -0.30
CA ARG A 411 -20.15 -1.95 -1.47
C ARG A 411 -20.13 -2.78 -2.77
N ASP A 412 -20.63 -2.18 -3.83
CA ASP A 412 -20.66 -2.77 -5.18
C ASP A 412 -19.53 -2.25 -6.09
N ALA A 413 -18.69 -1.34 -5.59
CA ALA A 413 -17.58 -0.75 -6.32
C ALA A 413 -16.44 -0.33 -5.39
N THR A 414 -15.24 -0.21 -5.98
CA THR A 414 -14.05 0.39 -5.37
C THR A 414 -13.52 1.51 -6.24
N PHE A 415 -12.72 2.41 -5.64
CA PHE A 415 -12.25 3.63 -6.28
C PHE A 415 -10.75 3.82 -6.08
N CYS A 416 -10.09 4.35 -7.10
CA CYS A 416 -8.67 4.67 -7.07
C CYS A 416 -8.42 6.04 -7.71
N GLU A 417 -7.39 6.74 -7.24
CA GLU A 417 -7.05 8.10 -7.67
C GLU A 417 -5.57 8.20 -8.03
N MET A 418 -5.25 9.04 -9.00
CA MET A 418 -3.87 9.26 -9.43
C MET A 418 -3.66 10.70 -9.86
N ASP A 419 -2.53 11.28 -9.48
CA ASP A 419 -2.04 12.55 -10.01
C ASP A 419 -0.62 12.33 -10.59
N TYR A 420 -0.51 12.32 -11.92
CA TYR A 420 0.76 12.10 -12.60
C TYR A 420 1.52 13.41 -12.94
N CYS A 421 1.25 14.48 -12.20
CA CYS A 421 1.81 15.81 -12.47
C CYS A 421 3.35 15.86 -12.37
N ILE A 422 3.96 15.00 -11.56
CA ILE A 422 5.42 14.92 -11.38
C ILE A 422 6.09 14.01 -12.43
N ARG A 423 5.32 13.09 -13.03
CA ARG A 423 5.90 12.10 -13.97
C ARG A 423 6.28 12.69 -15.32
N HIS A 424 7.31 12.10 -15.92
CA HIS A 424 7.75 12.50 -17.27
C HIS A 424 6.61 12.38 -18.32
N ALA A 425 5.67 11.46 -18.10
CA ALA A 425 4.45 11.32 -18.90
C ALA A 425 3.69 12.64 -19.06
N ARG A 426 3.63 13.50 -18.02
CA ARG A 426 3.05 14.85 -18.10
C ARG A 426 3.71 15.69 -19.20
N ASN A 427 5.04 15.69 -19.27
CA ASN A 427 5.80 16.44 -20.26
C ASN A 427 5.58 15.88 -21.67
N THR A 428 5.61 14.55 -21.81
CA THR A 428 5.33 13.84 -23.06
C THR A 428 3.94 14.20 -23.62
N LEU A 429 2.96 14.38 -22.73
CA LEU A 429 1.58 14.73 -23.08
C LEU A 429 1.34 16.24 -23.20
N GLY A 430 2.33 17.09 -22.90
CA GLY A 430 2.19 18.55 -22.93
C GLY A 430 1.14 19.09 -21.94
N ARG A 431 0.96 18.44 -20.76
CA ARG A 431 -0.08 18.80 -19.80
C ARG A 431 0.41 19.81 -18.77
N ALA A 432 -0.48 20.74 -18.38
CA ALA A 432 -0.27 21.60 -17.22
C ALA A 432 -0.34 20.77 -15.92
N VAL A 433 0.35 21.20 -14.87
CA VAL A 433 0.46 20.48 -13.58
C VAL A 433 -0.92 20.16 -13.00
N ASP A 434 -1.86 21.10 -13.03
CA ASP A 434 -3.22 20.97 -12.50
C ASP A 434 -4.18 20.12 -13.38
N LYS A 435 -3.70 19.57 -14.48
CA LYS A 435 -4.48 18.79 -15.47
C LYS A 435 -4.09 17.31 -15.55
N CYS A 436 -3.41 16.78 -14.52
CA CYS A 436 -2.85 15.44 -14.53
C CYS A 436 -3.61 14.45 -13.63
N ARG A 437 -4.85 14.78 -13.24
CA ARG A 437 -5.66 13.93 -12.37
C ARG A 437 -6.40 12.87 -13.15
N ALA A 438 -6.44 11.68 -12.58
CA ALA A 438 -7.23 10.56 -13.07
C ALA A 438 -7.95 9.86 -11.91
N TYR A 439 -9.08 9.24 -12.23
CA TYR A 439 -9.97 8.59 -11.28
C TYR A 439 -10.47 7.27 -11.86
N MET A 440 -10.61 6.26 -11.05
CA MET A 440 -11.10 4.96 -11.47
C MET A 440 -12.23 4.50 -10.57
N VAL A 441 -13.26 3.90 -11.18
CA VAL A 441 -14.28 3.09 -10.51
C VAL A 441 -14.26 1.67 -11.07
N ARG A 442 -14.26 0.67 -10.18
CA ARG A 442 -14.27 -0.76 -10.49
C ARG A 442 -15.46 -1.42 -9.83
N GLU A 443 -16.38 -1.95 -10.63
CA GLU A 443 -17.50 -2.84 -10.26
C GLU A 443 -17.14 -4.30 -10.59
N LYS A 444 -17.94 -5.31 -10.17
CA LYS A 444 -17.64 -6.74 -10.48
C LYS A 444 -17.44 -6.98 -11.97
N LYS A 445 -18.24 -6.33 -12.83
CA LYS A 445 -18.18 -6.49 -14.29
C LYS A 445 -17.32 -5.43 -14.99
N TRP A 446 -17.38 -4.20 -14.55
CA TRP A 446 -16.84 -3.06 -15.30
C TRP A 446 -15.76 -2.33 -14.53
N LYS A 447 -14.69 -1.92 -15.25
CA LYS A 447 -13.73 -0.94 -14.78
C LYS A 447 -13.77 0.25 -15.73
N TYR A 448 -13.89 1.45 -15.15
CA TYR A 448 -13.88 2.71 -15.89
C TYR A 448 -12.84 3.65 -15.29
N ALA A 449 -11.97 4.18 -16.12
CA ALA A 449 -10.95 5.14 -15.70
C ALA A 449 -11.12 6.46 -16.48
N TYR A 450 -11.32 7.54 -15.73
CA TYR A 450 -11.39 8.90 -16.24
C TYR A 450 -10.01 9.56 -16.18
N PHE A 451 -9.58 10.12 -17.28
CA PHE A 451 -8.33 10.91 -17.39
C PHE A 451 -8.67 12.33 -17.82
N ASN A 452 -8.30 13.32 -17.01
CA ASN A 452 -8.63 14.72 -17.31
C ASN A 452 -8.11 15.15 -18.68
N GLY A 453 -9.04 15.48 -19.58
CA GLY A 453 -8.77 15.97 -20.95
C GLY A 453 -8.41 14.89 -21.97
N PHE A 454 -8.64 13.62 -21.64
CA PHE A 454 -8.55 12.48 -22.56
C PHE A 454 -9.87 11.71 -22.60
N HIS A 455 -10.03 10.82 -23.58
CA HIS A 455 -11.13 9.85 -23.53
C HIS A 455 -10.91 8.90 -22.33
N PRO A 456 -11.97 8.30 -21.77
CA PRO A 456 -11.81 7.33 -20.69
C PRO A 456 -11.30 5.99 -21.21
N GLN A 457 -10.81 5.14 -20.31
CA GLN A 457 -10.71 3.70 -20.52
C GLN A 457 -11.95 2.99 -19.96
N LEU A 458 -12.33 1.87 -20.58
CA LEU A 458 -13.40 1.00 -20.14
C LEU A 458 -13.03 -0.46 -20.41
N PHE A 459 -13.14 -1.31 -19.37
CA PHE A 459 -12.89 -2.76 -19.49
C PHE A 459 -14.09 -3.56 -19.02
N ASP A 460 -14.44 -4.62 -19.76
CA ASP A 460 -15.44 -5.63 -19.38
C ASP A 460 -14.72 -6.79 -18.68
N LEU A 461 -14.56 -6.71 -17.36
CA LEU A 461 -13.79 -7.67 -16.57
C LEU A 461 -14.42 -9.08 -16.50
N GLU A 462 -15.69 -9.22 -16.88
CA GLU A 462 -16.34 -10.52 -16.98
C GLU A 462 -15.87 -11.29 -18.22
N ASN A 463 -15.68 -10.59 -19.35
CA ASN A 463 -15.26 -11.17 -20.61
C ASN A 463 -13.77 -10.97 -20.92
N ASP A 464 -13.15 -9.96 -20.31
CA ASP A 464 -11.75 -9.58 -20.42
C ASP A 464 -11.15 -9.28 -19.03
N PRO A 465 -10.99 -10.29 -18.17
CA PRO A 465 -10.43 -10.11 -16.83
C PRO A 465 -8.96 -9.69 -16.83
N LYS A 466 -8.31 -9.73 -17.99
CA LYS A 466 -6.93 -9.31 -18.19
C LYS A 466 -6.78 -7.89 -18.73
N GLU A 467 -7.88 -7.16 -18.94
CA GLU A 467 -7.89 -5.77 -19.37
C GLU A 467 -7.13 -5.48 -20.68
N LEU A 468 -7.16 -6.43 -21.62
CA LEU A 468 -6.44 -6.34 -22.90
C LEU A 468 -7.18 -5.54 -23.97
N ASN A 469 -8.50 -5.31 -23.78
CA ASN A 469 -9.36 -4.65 -24.76
C ASN A 469 -10.03 -3.40 -24.19
N ASP A 470 -9.46 -2.23 -24.47
CA ASP A 470 -10.02 -0.93 -24.04
C ASP A 470 -11.23 -0.53 -24.89
N LEU A 471 -12.41 -0.62 -24.30
CA LEU A 471 -13.71 -0.24 -24.88
C LEU A 471 -14.04 1.26 -24.71
N GLY A 472 -13.13 2.05 -24.19
CA GLY A 472 -13.33 3.46 -23.86
C GLY A 472 -13.76 4.35 -25.03
N LYS A 473 -13.43 3.98 -26.26
CA LYS A 473 -13.81 4.71 -27.48
C LYS A 473 -14.99 4.08 -28.24
N ASP A 474 -15.40 2.85 -27.90
CA ASP A 474 -16.45 2.16 -28.65
C ASP A 474 -17.83 2.79 -28.38
N PRO A 475 -18.53 3.33 -29.43
CA PRO A 475 -19.84 3.94 -29.26
C PRO A 475 -20.91 3.01 -28.67
N LYS A 476 -20.78 1.70 -28.83
CA LYS A 476 -21.69 0.68 -28.31
C LYS A 476 -21.80 0.75 -26.77
N TYR A 477 -20.76 1.19 -26.09
CA TYR A 477 -20.70 1.25 -24.63
C TYR A 477 -20.92 2.66 -24.07
N SER A 478 -21.48 3.58 -24.84
CA SER A 478 -21.72 4.97 -24.39
C SER A 478 -22.59 5.06 -23.13
N GLU A 479 -23.67 4.27 -23.04
CA GLU A 479 -24.54 4.23 -21.86
C GLU A 479 -23.80 3.68 -20.62
N THR A 480 -22.97 2.64 -20.79
CA THR A 480 -22.16 2.10 -19.70
C THR A 480 -21.16 3.13 -19.19
N ARG A 481 -20.47 3.84 -20.09
CA ARG A 481 -19.55 4.91 -19.72
C ARG A 481 -20.25 6.05 -18.97
N GLU A 482 -21.42 6.47 -19.45
CA GLU A 482 -22.20 7.54 -18.79
C GLU A 482 -22.65 7.12 -17.38
N ARG A 483 -23.12 5.89 -17.20
CA ARG A 483 -23.50 5.34 -15.90
C ARG A 483 -22.32 5.32 -14.92
N LEU A 484 -21.18 4.82 -15.36
CA LEU A 484 -19.97 4.71 -14.53
C LEU A 484 -19.36 6.10 -14.23
N PHE A 485 -19.39 7.01 -15.18
CA PHE A 485 -19.01 8.41 -14.95
C PHE A 485 -19.89 9.06 -13.88
N ARG A 486 -21.21 8.84 -13.95
CA ARG A 486 -22.14 9.35 -12.93
C ARG A 486 -21.85 8.76 -11.56
N LYS A 487 -21.62 7.45 -11.47
CA LYS A 487 -21.22 6.78 -10.22
C LYS A 487 -19.93 7.38 -9.64
N LEU A 488 -18.94 7.62 -10.50
CA LEU A 488 -17.69 8.26 -10.11
C LEU A 488 -17.92 9.69 -9.61
N PHE A 489 -18.79 10.47 -10.27
CA PHE A 489 -19.12 11.83 -9.86
C PHE A 489 -19.89 11.86 -8.53
N GLU A 490 -20.83 10.95 -8.33
CA GLU A 490 -21.58 10.79 -7.07
C GLU A 490 -20.60 10.51 -5.93
N TRP A 491 -19.70 9.53 -6.10
CA TRP A 491 -18.67 9.23 -5.12
C TRP A 491 -17.75 10.44 -4.82
N ILE A 492 -17.33 11.21 -5.82
CA ILE A 492 -16.53 12.44 -5.60
C ILE A 492 -17.34 13.46 -4.79
N SER A 493 -18.65 13.59 -5.04
CA SER A 493 -19.51 14.56 -4.36
C SER A 493 -19.83 14.21 -2.90
N GLU A 494 -19.67 12.93 -2.52
CA GLU A 494 -19.93 12.41 -1.17
C GLU A 494 -18.73 12.44 -0.25
N ARG A 495 -17.58 12.99 -0.70
CA ARG A 495 -16.34 13.05 0.08
C ARG A 495 -16.52 13.71 1.45
N GLN A 496 -15.86 13.17 2.46
CA GLN A 496 -15.93 13.68 3.83
C GLN A 496 -15.05 14.93 3.98
N ILE A 497 -15.60 16.10 3.62
CA ILE A 497 -14.86 17.39 3.66
C ILE A 497 -15.02 18.14 4.98
N ARG A 498 -15.98 17.78 5.83
CA ARG A 498 -16.24 18.39 7.14
C ARG A 498 -15.68 17.54 8.26
N LYS A 499 -14.50 17.88 8.76
CA LYS A 499 -13.83 17.14 9.84
C LYS A 499 -14.18 17.62 11.25
N THR A 500 -14.68 18.84 11.38
CA THR A 500 -14.79 19.55 12.68
C THR A 500 -16.12 19.34 13.39
N ILE A 501 -17.14 18.82 12.72
CA ILE A 501 -18.49 18.62 13.27
C ILE A 501 -19.06 17.30 12.76
N SER A 502 -19.50 16.43 13.68
CA SER A 502 -20.12 15.16 13.36
C SER A 502 -21.47 15.32 12.66
N LYS A 503 -21.89 14.26 11.95
CA LYS A 503 -23.20 14.21 11.28
C LYS A 503 -24.36 14.38 12.27
N ASP A 504 -24.25 13.77 13.46
CA ASP A 504 -25.26 13.87 14.52
C ASP A 504 -25.45 15.30 15.00
N VAL A 505 -24.37 16.03 15.25
CA VAL A 505 -24.43 17.44 15.66
C VAL A 505 -25.06 18.31 14.57
N ILE A 506 -24.80 18.01 13.29
CA ILE A 506 -25.45 18.72 12.18
C ILE A 506 -26.96 18.39 12.15
N ALA A 507 -27.33 17.13 12.29
CA ALA A 507 -28.73 16.71 12.34
C ALA A 507 -29.49 17.37 13.50
N GLU A 508 -28.91 17.42 14.69
CA GLU A 508 -29.47 18.09 15.88
C GLU A 508 -29.69 19.58 15.63
N ARG A 509 -28.72 20.25 14.97
CA ARG A 509 -28.81 21.69 14.67
C ARG A 509 -29.75 22.03 13.53
N THR A 510 -30.12 21.05 12.71
CA THR A 510 -30.97 21.25 11.53
C THR A 510 -32.36 21.75 11.94
N GLY A 511 -32.81 22.87 11.35
CA GLY A 511 -34.12 23.48 11.64
C GLY A 511 -34.24 24.13 13.02
N SER A 512 -33.17 24.16 13.84
CA SER A 512 -33.22 24.68 15.23
C SER A 512 -33.15 26.22 15.33
N SER A 513 -33.03 26.94 14.22
CA SER A 513 -32.82 28.39 14.21
C SER A 513 -33.93 29.16 14.95
N LYS A 514 -35.20 28.80 14.76
CA LYS A 514 -36.31 29.42 15.47
C LYS A 514 -36.24 29.20 16.98
N LYS A 515 -35.87 28.01 17.44
CA LYS A 515 -35.68 27.72 18.86
C LYS A 515 -34.57 28.57 19.51
N ARG A 516 -33.61 29.01 18.70
CA ARG A 516 -32.51 29.86 19.11
C ARG A 516 -32.81 31.37 18.96
N GLY A 517 -34.03 31.73 18.62
CA GLY A 517 -34.47 33.12 18.50
C GLY A 517 -34.30 33.76 17.10
N TYR A 518 -33.87 33.01 16.10
CA TYR A 518 -33.78 33.52 14.73
C TYR A 518 -35.14 33.39 14.03
N LEU A 519 -35.87 34.51 13.94
CA LEU A 519 -37.23 34.60 13.44
C LEU A 519 -37.35 35.15 12.00
N PHE A 520 -36.24 35.19 11.25
CA PHE A 520 -36.24 35.65 9.87
C PHE A 520 -37.18 34.79 9.01
N GLY A 521 -37.97 35.41 8.14
CA GLY A 521 -38.92 34.76 7.26
C GLY A 521 -40.23 34.34 7.92
N VAL A 522 -40.48 34.71 9.16
CA VAL A 522 -41.82 34.59 9.80
C VAL A 522 -42.68 35.73 9.35
N TRP A 523 -43.88 35.41 8.82
CA TRP A 523 -44.91 36.39 8.42
C TRP A 523 -45.91 36.61 9.54
#